data_bbea9f571b7a2eb1411ec1075ff4c7ce
#
_entry.id   bbea9f571b7a2eb1411ec1075ff4c7ce
#
_cell.length_a   1.000
_cell.length_b   1.000
_cell.length_c   1.000
_cell.angle_alpha   90.00
_cell.angle_beta   90.00
_cell.angle_gamma   90.00
#
_symmetry.space_group_name_H-M   'P 1'
#
loop_
_entity.id
_entity.type
_entity.pdbx_description
1 polymer ?
#
loop_
_entity_poly.entity_id
_entity_poly.type
_entity_poly.pdbx_seq_one_letter_code
_entity_poly.pdbx_strand_id
1 'polypeptide(L)'
;GRACSFGRACSFGEWCSFGEYCSFGKWCSFGEDCSFGEECSFEGKGEYIGDYPFLAFVGFGSRIGSKVYFFNLQDGIYVRCGCWLSDIAGFRERVKEKNADAMYLDLCDLVERKFNQKN
;
A
#
# COMPACT_ATOMS: atom_id res chain seq x y z
N GLY A 1 -20.28 8.85 0.91
CA GLY A 1 -20.13 10.10 0.19
C GLY A 1 -18.96 10.06 -0.76
N ARG A 2 -18.82 11.10 -1.52
CA ARG A 2 -17.75 11.24 -2.48
C ARG A 2 -16.77 12.30 -2.07
N ALA A 3 -15.57 12.21 -2.60
CA ALA A 3 -14.54 13.24 -2.45
C ALA A 3 -14.22 13.54 -1.00
N CYS A 4 -14.07 12.50 -0.19
CA CYS A 4 -13.64 12.65 1.18
C CYS A 4 -12.12 12.72 1.24
N SER A 5 -11.61 13.55 2.14
CA SER A 5 -10.17 13.64 2.36
C SER A 5 -9.85 13.28 3.79
N PHE A 6 -8.87 12.43 3.94
CA PHE A 6 -8.39 11.99 5.24
C PHE A 6 -6.94 12.42 5.43
N GLY A 7 -6.65 12.95 6.59
CA GLY A 7 -5.31 13.41 6.89
C GLY A 7 -4.32 12.28 7.11
N ARG A 8 -3.18 12.63 7.66
CA ARG A 8 -2.10 11.68 7.89
C ARG A 8 -2.38 10.78 9.08
N ALA A 9 -1.86 9.56 9.01
CA ALA A 9 -1.87 8.61 10.13
C ALA A 9 -3.27 8.27 10.64
N CYS A 10 -4.27 8.25 9.76
CA CYS A 10 -5.60 7.80 10.12
C CYS A 10 -5.63 6.28 10.13
N SER A 11 -6.37 5.71 11.07
CA SER A 11 -6.53 4.27 11.15
C SER A 11 -7.99 3.90 10.94
N PHE A 12 -8.21 2.92 10.09
CA PHE A 12 -9.55 2.46 9.76
C PHE A 12 -9.69 0.99 10.14
N GLY A 13 -10.83 0.65 10.72
CA GLY A 13 -11.09 -0.72 11.12
C GLY A 13 -11.43 -1.62 9.96
N GLU A 14 -11.88 -2.82 10.27
CA GLU A 14 -12.29 -3.80 9.27
C GLU A 14 -13.61 -3.39 8.63
N TRP A 15 -13.80 -3.85 7.38
CA TRP A 15 -15.06 -3.73 6.65
C TRP A 15 -15.48 -2.29 6.35
N CYS A 16 -14.52 -1.38 6.31
CA CYS A 16 -14.82 0.00 5.93
C CYS A 16 -15.03 0.11 4.43
N SER A 17 -15.99 0.91 4.02
CA SER A 17 -16.25 1.17 2.60
C SER A 17 -16.06 2.64 2.32
N PHE A 18 -15.31 2.94 1.28
CA PHE A 18 -15.03 4.31 0.87
C PHE A 18 -15.57 4.55 -0.53
N GLY A 19 -16.20 5.70 -0.71
CA GLY A 19 -16.73 6.06 -2.01
C GLY A 19 -15.66 6.51 -2.98
N GLU A 20 -16.10 7.05 -4.11
CA GLU A 20 -15.19 7.54 -5.14
C GLU A 20 -14.44 8.79 -4.70
N TYR A 21 -13.26 8.99 -5.26
CA TYR A 21 -12.45 10.21 -5.08
C TYR A 21 -12.03 10.46 -3.64
N CYS A 22 -11.91 9.43 -2.83
CA CYS A 22 -11.40 9.60 -1.48
C CYS A 22 -9.88 9.73 -1.53
N SER A 23 -9.35 10.64 -0.73
CA SER A 23 -7.91 10.86 -0.64
C SER A 23 -7.42 10.47 0.75
N PHE A 24 -6.36 9.71 0.79
CA PHE A 24 -5.77 9.28 2.06
C PHE A 24 -4.36 9.83 2.16
N GLY A 25 -4.07 10.51 3.25
CA GLY A 25 -2.75 11.06 3.48
C GLY A 25 -1.73 9.97 3.82
N LYS A 26 -0.53 10.39 4.16
CA LYS A 26 0.55 9.46 4.47
C LYS A 26 0.24 8.67 5.74
N TRP A 27 0.70 7.42 5.76
CA TRP A 27 0.68 6.55 6.94
C TRP A 27 -0.72 6.15 7.41
N CYS A 28 -1.70 6.18 6.54
CA CYS A 28 -3.01 5.64 6.88
C CYS A 28 -2.97 4.12 6.90
N SER A 29 -3.70 3.54 7.84
CA SER A 29 -3.75 2.09 8.01
C SER A 29 -5.17 1.60 7.79
N PHE A 30 -5.30 0.44 7.20
CA PHE A 30 -6.59 -0.12 6.86
C PHE A 30 -6.71 -1.54 7.41
N GLY A 31 -7.86 -1.84 8.00
CA GLY A 31 -8.17 -3.19 8.47
C GLY A 31 -8.53 -4.09 7.30
N GLU A 32 -8.92 -5.32 7.64
CA GLU A 32 -9.26 -6.30 6.61
C GLU A 32 -10.58 -5.96 5.93
N ASP A 33 -10.69 -6.38 4.68
CA ASP A 33 -11.93 -6.29 3.91
C ASP A 33 -12.47 -4.88 3.73
N CYS A 34 -11.58 -3.91 3.62
CA CYS A 34 -11.95 -2.56 3.24
C CYS A 34 -12.12 -2.47 1.74
N SER A 35 -13.09 -1.71 1.30
CA SER A 35 -13.33 -1.51 -0.13
C SER A 35 -13.21 -0.03 -0.49
N PHE A 36 -12.82 0.22 -1.73
CA PHE A 36 -12.53 1.57 -2.20
C PHE A 36 -13.19 1.80 -3.55
N GLY A 37 -13.83 2.95 -3.69
CA GLY A 37 -14.39 3.35 -4.96
C GLY A 37 -13.31 3.79 -5.94
N GLU A 38 -13.74 4.19 -7.11
CA GLU A 38 -12.81 4.59 -8.17
C GLU A 38 -12.10 5.89 -7.82
N GLU A 39 -10.90 6.04 -8.33
CA GLU A 39 -10.11 7.26 -8.25
C GLU A 39 -9.76 7.69 -6.82
N CYS A 40 -9.64 6.72 -5.93
CA CYS A 40 -9.10 6.98 -4.60
C CYS A 40 -7.58 7.09 -4.67
N SER A 41 -7.01 8.01 -3.91
CA SER A 41 -5.57 8.22 -3.89
C SER A 41 -5.00 7.90 -2.52
N PHE A 42 -3.73 7.51 -2.51
CA PHE A 42 -3.08 6.97 -1.31
C PHE A 42 -1.72 7.60 -1.08
N GLU A 43 -1.35 7.72 0.17
CA GLU A 43 -0.04 8.20 0.64
C GLU A 43 0.31 9.60 0.13
N GLY A 44 -0.69 10.37 -0.26
CA GLY A 44 -0.45 11.68 -0.85
C GLY A 44 0.23 11.62 -2.20
N LYS A 45 0.26 10.44 -2.84
CA LYS A 45 0.97 10.24 -4.11
C LYS A 45 0.07 10.30 -5.33
N GLY A 46 -0.97 9.51 -5.35
CA GLY A 46 -1.84 9.50 -6.51
C GLY A 46 -2.87 8.40 -6.43
N GLU A 47 -3.67 8.34 -7.48
CA GLU A 47 -4.77 7.39 -7.54
C GLU A 47 -4.27 5.98 -7.83
N TYR A 48 -4.99 5.00 -7.33
CA TYR A 48 -4.66 3.62 -7.60
C TYR A 48 -5.20 3.20 -8.98
N ILE A 49 -4.57 2.16 -9.52
CA ILE A 49 -5.02 1.55 -10.77
C ILE A 49 -5.29 0.07 -10.52
N GLY A 50 -6.03 -0.56 -11.45
CA GLY A 50 -6.37 -1.95 -11.32
C GLY A 50 -7.61 -2.17 -10.47
N ASP A 51 -7.81 -3.42 -10.06
CA ASP A 51 -9.03 -3.81 -9.37
C ASP A 51 -9.03 -3.48 -7.88
N TYR A 52 -7.85 -3.27 -7.31
CA TYR A 52 -7.73 -2.95 -5.89
C TYR A 52 -6.48 -2.12 -5.66
N PRO A 53 -6.51 -1.25 -4.64
CA PRO A 53 -5.45 -0.24 -4.50
C PRO A 53 -4.15 -0.76 -3.91
N PHE A 54 -4.19 -1.80 -3.10
CA PHE A 54 -2.96 -2.26 -2.45
C PHE A 54 -3.05 -3.72 -2.04
N LEU A 55 -1.86 -4.28 -1.79
CA LEU A 55 -1.72 -5.56 -1.10
C LEU A 55 -1.01 -5.27 0.22
N ALA A 56 -1.44 -5.92 1.27
CA ALA A 56 -0.84 -5.75 2.59
C ALA A 56 -0.44 -7.10 3.14
N PHE A 57 0.73 -7.13 3.76
CA PHE A 57 1.28 -8.37 4.32
C PHE A 57 1.61 -8.15 5.79
N VAL A 58 1.20 -9.09 6.62
CA VAL A 58 1.45 -9.06 8.06
C VAL A 58 2.55 -10.07 8.37
N GLY A 59 3.30 -9.82 9.42
CA GLY A 59 4.34 -10.74 9.84
C GLY A 59 5.73 -10.37 9.39
N PHE A 60 5.85 -9.25 8.71
CA PHE A 60 7.15 -8.72 8.28
C PHE A 60 7.44 -7.46 9.09
N GLY A 61 8.70 -7.31 9.45
CA GLY A 61 9.11 -6.17 10.24
C GLY A 61 9.40 -6.56 11.68
N SER A 62 9.85 -5.59 12.44
CA SER A 62 10.33 -5.80 13.81
C SER A 62 9.24 -5.79 14.87
N ARG A 63 8.03 -5.39 14.50
CA ARG A 63 6.92 -5.29 15.45
C ARG A 63 5.84 -6.30 15.13
N ILE A 64 5.22 -6.83 16.17
CA ILE A 64 4.08 -7.73 16.04
C ILE A 64 2.94 -6.93 15.41
N GLY A 65 2.32 -7.48 14.38
CA GLY A 65 1.20 -6.84 13.72
C GLY A 65 1.57 -5.77 12.71
N SER A 66 2.86 -5.56 12.48
CA SER A 66 3.30 -4.64 11.45
C SER A 66 2.85 -5.11 10.08
N LYS A 67 2.48 -4.14 9.24
CA LYS A 67 2.07 -4.43 7.87
C LYS A 67 3.00 -3.76 6.89
N VAL A 68 3.24 -4.45 5.79
CA VAL A 68 3.91 -3.88 4.63
C VAL A 68 2.85 -3.68 3.56
N TYR A 69 2.70 -2.46 3.09
CA TYR A 69 1.72 -2.13 2.06
C TYR A 69 2.42 -1.93 0.73
N PHE A 70 1.83 -2.53 -0.32
CA PHE A 70 2.28 -2.31 -1.69
C PHE A 70 1.11 -1.66 -2.43
N PHE A 71 1.26 -0.40 -2.78
CA PHE A 71 0.21 0.37 -3.46
C PHE A 71 0.42 0.38 -4.96
N ASN A 72 -0.63 0.07 -5.70
CA ASN A 72 -0.59 0.07 -7.16
C ASN A 72 -1.16 1.40 -7.66
N LEU A 73 -0.28 2.38 -7.82
CA LEU A 73 -0.67 3.73 -8.16
C LEU A 73 -0.31 4.07 -9.61
N GLN A 74 -0.85 5.16 -10.11
CA GLN A 74 -0.63 5.58 -11.49
C GLN A 74 0.84 5.76 -11.83
N ASP A 75 1.62 6.27 -10.89
CA ASP A 75 3.05 6.53 -11.11
C ASP A 75 3.92 5.29 -10.89
N GLY A 76 3.35 4.20 -10.43
CA GLY A 76 4.11 2.99 -10.16
C GLY A 76 3.70 2.35 -8.85
N ILE A 77 4.42 1.31 -8.47
CA ILE A 77 4.17 0.59 -7.24
C ILE A 77 4.98 1.22 -6.12
N TYR A 78 4.31 1.57 -5.04
CA TYR A 78 4.95 2.16 -3.87
C TYR A 78 4.83 1.23 -2.69
N VAL A 79 5.89 1.19 -1.87
CA VAL A 79 5.96 0.31 -0.71
C VAL A 79 6.05 1.15 0.54
N ARG A 80 5.18 0.86 1.50
CA ARG A 80 5.26 1.49 2.82
C ARG A 80 5.52 0.44 3.87
N CYS A 81 6.62 0.63 4.58
CA CYS A 81 7.02 -0.26 5.66
C CYS A 81 7.25 0.60 6.89
N GLY A 82 6.35 0.52 7.85
CA GLY A 82 6.35 1.44 8.98
C GLY A 82 6.07 2.86 8.52
N CYS A 83 6.96 3.77 8.82
CA CYS A 83 6.84 5.16 8.38
C CYS A 83 7.70 5.47 7.15
N TRP A 84 8.28 4.45 6.54
CA TRP A 84 9.13 4.62 5.37
C TRP A 84 8.35 4.29 4.10
N LEU A 85 8.42 5.18 3.14
CA LEU A 85 7.70 5.05 1.88
C LEU A 85 8.67 5.25 0.73
N SER A 86 8.60 4.38 -0.28
CA SER A 86 9.43 4.48 -1.48
C SER A 86 8.73 3.76 -2.62
N ASP A 87 9.24 3.99 -3.85
CA ASP A 87 8.82 3.14 -4.95
C ASP A 87 9.43 1.75 -4.74
N ILE A 88 8.97 0.79 -5.55
CA ILE A 88 9.37 -0.61 -5.33
C ILE A 88 10.86 -0.80 -5.61
N ALA A 89 11.44 -0.05 -6.56
CA ALA A 89 12.87 -0.14 -6.84
C ALA A 89 13.69 0.33 -5.65
N GLY A 90 13.31 1.46 -5.05
CA GLY A 90 13.96 1.98 -3.86
C GLY A 90 13.85 1.05 -2.68
N PHE A 91 12.70 0.37 -2.55
CA PHE A 91 12.51 -0.61 -1.49
C PHE A 91 13.46 -1.80 -1.66
N ARG A 92 13.59 -2.31 -2.88
CA ARG A 92 14.54 -3.40 -3.16
C ARG A 92 15.97 -3.02 -2.79
N GLU A 93 16.37 -1.81 -3.14
CA GLU A 93 17.71 -1.32 -2.79
C GLU A 93 17.89 -1.26 -1.28
N ARG A 94 16.90 -0.76 -0.57
CA ARG A 94 16.98 -0.65 0.88
C ARG A 94 17.07 -2.02 1.55
N VAL A 95 16.34 -3.00 1.05
CA VAL A 95 16.40 -4.37 1.59
C VAL A 95 17.82 -4.92 1.46
N LYS A 96 18.44 -4.69 0.32
CA LYS A 96 19.81 -5.15 0.08
C LYS A 96 20.83 -4.41 0.94
N GLU A 97 20.68 -3.10 1.04
CA GLU A 97 21.59 -2.27 1.84
C GLU A 97 21.55 -2.61 3.33
N LYS A 98 20.36 -2.85 3.84
CA LYS A 98 20.17 -3.16 5.25
C LYS A 98 20.35 -4.62 5.57
N ASN A 99 20.63 -5.44 4.57
CA ASN A 99 20.75 -6.88 4.72
C ASN A 99 19.51 -7.45 5.42
N ALA A 100 18.35 -6.97 5.03
CA ALA A 100 17.08 -7.38 5.60
C ALA A 100 16.68 -8.75 5.04
N ASP A 101 15.59 -9.31 5.59
CA ASP A 101 15.07 -10.60 5.17
C ASP A 101 14.85 -10.64 3.65
N ALA A 102 15.47 -11.60 2.98
CA ALA A 102 15.34 -11.74 1.53
C ALA A 102 13.91 -12.01 1.09
N MET A 103 13.04 -12.43 1.97
CA MET A 103 11.63 -12.65 1.64
C MET A 103 10.94 -11.35 1.21
N TYR A 104 11.46 -10.20 1.62
CA TYR A 104 10.94 -8.93 1.12
C TYR A 104 11.12 -8.82 -0.40
N LEU A 105 12.22 -9.35 -0.93
CA LEU A 105 12.45 -9.35 -2.37
C LEU A 105 11.47 -10.28 -3.08
N ASP A 106 11.16 -11.41 -2.45
CA ASP A 106 10.15 -12.33 -2.98
C ASP A 106 8.78 -11.67 -3.02
N LEU A 107 8.44 -10.90 -1.99
CA LEU A 107 7.20 -10.14 -1.97
C LEU A 107 7.14 -9.13 -3.11
N CYS A 108 8.24 -8.45 -3.38
CA CYS A 108 8.29 -7.49 -4.48
C CYS A 108 7.96 -8.18 -5.81
N ASP A 109 8.57 -9.34 -6.04
CA ASP A 109 8.33 -10.09 -7.27
C ASP A 109 6.88 -10.56 -7.36
N LEU A 110 6.35 -11.07 -6.26
CA LEU A 110 4.95 -11.52 -6.22
C LEU A 110 3.98 -10.37 -6.50
N VAL A 111 4.23 -9.24 -5.86
CA VAL A 111 3.37 -8.07 -6.01
C VAL A 111 3.39 -7.55 -7.44
N GLU A 112 4.56 -7.48 -8.05
CA GLU A 112 4.65 -7.03 -9.43
C GLU A 112 3.89 -7.94 -10.37
N ARG A 113 3.99 -9.25 -10.18
CA ARG A 113 3.24 -10.20 -11.01
C ARG A 113 1.73 -10.04 -10.78
N LYS A 114 1.35 -9.85 -9.53
CA LYS A 114 -0.07 -9.74 -9.18
C LYS A 114 -0.69 -8.48 -9.78
N PHE A 115 -0.02 -7.35 -9.65
CA PHE A 115 -0.53 -6.09 -10.17
C PHE A 115 -0.49 -6.00 -11.69
N ASN A 116 0.45 -6.69 -12.31
CA ASN A 116 0.60 -6.67 -13.77
C ASN A 116 -0.18 -7.79 -14.45
N GLN A 117 -0.91 -8.56 -13.69
CA GLN A 117 -1.71 -9.65 -14.22
C GLN A 117 -2.84 -9.10 -15.08
N LYS A 118 -2.97 -9.63 -16.30
CA LYS A 118 -4.04 -9.24 -17.20
C LYS A 118 -4.95 -10.42 -17.44
N ASN A 119 -6.22 -10.13 -17.51
CA ASN A 119 -7.22 -11.17 -17.78
C ASN A 119 -7.64 -11.12 -19.22
#